data_b528b30a62346ec14c7be4264dee24d8
#
_entry.id   b528b30a62346ec14c7be4264dee24d8
#
_cell.length_a   1.000
_cell.length_b   1.000
_cell.length_c   1.000
_cell.angle_alpha   90.00
_cell.angle_beta   90.00
_cell.angle_gamma   90.00
#
_symmetry.space_group_name_H-M   'P 1'
#
loop_
_entity.id
_entity.type
_entity.pdbx_description
1 polymer ?
#
loop_
_entity_poly.entity_id
_entity_poly.type
_entity_poly.pdbx_seq_one_letter_code
_entity_poly.pdbx_strand_id
1 'polypeptide(L)'
;MTLKVIDVSAHNGTILWKNVKGRVDAAILRAGYRGYGSAGTLAEDKRFRANAANANALNIPIGAYWLSQALNEREAEEEVAYLVKLLKPFRIAYPVYLDSEYCEQNANGRGDRISKVQRTKNALTFLKAVAAAGYTAGLYCAENWFTAEIDGEAIRKAGYTIWCARLAGKPRIGDHDAWQYTWKARVSGIPGDVDMSEFYRDFARGGADAATKPTTGARKSLDTIAAEVLAGKWGNGADRKKQLAAAGYDYAAVQKKVNALIRR
;
A
#
# COMPACT_ATOMS: atom_id res chain seq x y z
N MET A 1 4.35 5.20 -20.57
CA MET A 1 5.59 5.90 -20.15
C MET A 1 6.11 5.13 -18.95
N THR A 2 7.37 4.73 -18.98
CA THR A 2 7.98 3.97 -17.86
C THR A 2 8.80 4.94 -17.02
N LEU A 3 8.59 4.94 -15.71
CA LEU A 3 9.25 5.82 -14.76
C LEU A 3 10.33 5.06 -14.00
N LYS A 4 11.48 5.69 -13.78
CA LYS A 4 12.58 5.15 -12.98
C LYS A 4 12.39 5.51 -11.51
N VAL A 5 12.18 4.52 -10.66
CA VAL A 5 11.94 4.71 -9.24
C VAL A 5 12.96 3.90 -8.46
N ILE A 6 13.61 4.53 -7.50
CA ILE A 6 14.49 3.85 -6.54
C ILE A 6 13.75 3.51 -5.28
N ASP A 7 14.19 2.48 -4.57
CA ASP A 7 13.79 2.29 -3.20
C ASP A 7 15.01 2.28 -2.27
N VAL A 8 14.85 2.89 -1.12
CA VAL A 8 15.97 3.18 -0.22
C VAL A 8 15.57 3.06 1.25
N SER A 9 16.58 2.74 2.07
CA SER A 9 16.46 2.60 3.51
C SER A 9 17.72 3.11 4.21
N ALA A 10 17.86 2.87 5.50
CA ALA A 10 19.07 3.13 6.27
C ALA A 10 20.30 2.39 5.74
N HIS A 11 20.10 1.28 5.01
CA HIS A 11 21.19 0.50 4.39
C HIS A 11 21.96 1.27 3.31
N ASN A 12 21.30 2.23 2.65
CA ASN A 12 21.95 3.10 1.65
C ASN A 12 22.74 4.25 2.24
N GLY A 13 22.84 4.33 3.58
CA GLY A 13 23.65 5.36 4.27
C GLY A 13 23.08 6.78 4.12
N THR A 14 23.98 7.76 3.98
CA THR A 14 23.58 9.16 3.79
C THR A 14 23.45 9.47 2.31
N ILE A 15 22.26 9.87 1.89
CA ILE A 15 21.94 10.18 0.50
C ILE A 15 22.08 11.68 0.24
N LEU A 16 22.81 12.05 -0.80
CA LEU A 16 22.93 13.41 -1.30
C LEU A 16 21.80 13.70 -2.31
N TRP A 17 20.60 13.98 -1.81
CA TRP A 17 19.36 14.11 -2.62
C TRP A 17 19.45 15.17 -3.73
N LYS A 18 20.28 16.20 -3.58
CA LYS A 18 20.55 17.17 -4.66
C LYS A 18 21.15 16.51 -5.90
N ASN A 19 21.96 15.47 -5.72
CA ASN A 19 22.59 14.74 -6.80
C ASN A 19 21.64 13.67 -7.40
N VAL A 20 20.64 13.21 -6.64
CA VAL A 20 19.62 12.26 -7.06
C VAL A 20 18.55 12.94 -7.94
N LYS A 21 18.29 14.23 -7.66
CA LYS A 21 17.27 15.01 -8.41
C LYS A 21 17.55 15.00 -9.91
N GLY A 22 16.50 14.67 -10.69
CA GLY A 22 16.56 14.58 -12.15
C GLY A 22 17.20 13.30 -12.71
N ARG A 23 17.62 12.37 -11.84
CA ARG A 23 18.15 11.05 -12.25
C ARG A 23 17.12 9.93 -12.07
N VAL A 24 16.15 10.18 -11.22
CA VAL A 24 15.00 9.30 -10.95
C VAL A 24 13.72 10.13 -10.97
N ASP A 25 12.61 9.48 -11.25
CA ASP A 25 11.29 10.11 -11.32
C ASP A 25 10.63 10.15 -9.93
N ALA A 26 10.91 9.16 -9.07
CA ALA A 26 10.41 9.09 -7.71
C ALA A 26 11.30 8.19 -6.84
N ALA A 27 10.99 8.13 -5.53
CA ALA A 27 11.64 7.22 -4.59
C ALA A 27 10.61 6.61 -3.62
N ILE A 28 10.78 5.33 -3.29
CA ILE A 28 10.02 4.64 -2.24
C ILE A 28 10.94 4.48 -1.03
N LEU A 29 10.54 5.00 0.13
CA LEU A 29 11.38 5.07 1.31
C LEU A 29 10.93 4.05 2.35
N ARG A 30 11.84 3.24 2.91
CA ARG A 30 11.49 2.43 4.07
C ARG A 30 11.10 3.36 5.23
N ALA A 31 9.83 3.32 5.62
CA ALA A 31 9.38 4.09 6.78
C ALA A 31 9.75 3.39 8.08
N GLY A 32 9.71 2.06 8.08
CA GLY A 32 10.05 1.26 9.25
C GLY A 32 9.74 -0.21 9.03
N TYR A 33 9.72 -0.94 10.12
CA TYR A 33 9.52 -2.38 10.11
C TYR A 33 9.03 -2.88 11.47
N ARG A 34 8.45 -4.08 11.50
CA ARG A 34 8.29 -4.84 12.73
C ARG A 34 9.52 -5.74 12.92
N GLY A 35 10.11 -5.71 14.10
CA GLY A 35 11.31 -6.49 14.44
C GLY A 35 11.10 -8.00 14.27
N TYR A 36 12.14 -8.69 13.88
CA TYR A 36 12.15 -10.12 13.48
C TYR A 36 12.04 -11.07 14.65
N GLY A 37 12.45 -10.64 15.83
CA GLY A 37 12.40 -11.44 17.06
C GLY A 37 11.00 -11.59 17.62
N SER A 38 10.84 -12.45 18.62
CA SER A 38 9.54 -12.78 19.23
C SER A 38 8.77 -11.56 19.73
N ALA A 39 9.45 -10.54 20.22
CA ALA A 39 8.82 -9.30 20.71
C ALA A 39 8.10 -8.50 19.62
N GLY A 40 8.54 -8.60 18.36
CA GLY A 40 7.92 -7.91 17.23
C GLY A 40 7.79 -6.39 17.43
N THR A 41 8.83 -5.74 17.98
CA THR A 41 8.81 -4.31 18.28
C THR A 41 8.74 -3.49 16.99
N LEU A 42 7.85 -2.50 16.95
CA LEU A 42 7.76 -1.58 15.83
C LEU A 42 8.93 -0.59 15.87
N ALA A 43 9.60 -0.41 14.75
CA ALA A 43 10.76 0.46 14.64
C ALA A 43 10.68 1.36 13.39
N GLU A 44 11.03 2.63 13.57
CA GLU A 44 11.24 3.55 12.46
C GLU A 44 12.59 3.25 11.77
N ASP A 45 12.65 3.37 10.45
CA ASP A 45 13.93 3.36 9.74
C ASP A 45 14.73 4.61 10.11
N LYS A 46 15.98 4.42 10.52
CA LYS A 46 16.86 5.49 11.06
C LYS A 46 17.10 6.66 10.09
N ARG A 47 16.86 6.48 8.79
CA ARG A 47 17.03 7.49 7.76
C ARG A 47 15.73 8.01 7.18
N PHE A 48 14.59 7.43 7.53
CA PHE A 48 13.29 7.76 6.92
C PHE A 48 13.01 9.27 6.94
N ARG A 49 13.00 9.89 8.13
CA ARG A 49 12.66 11.32 8.25
C ARG A 49 13.60 12.21 7.46
N ALA A 50 14.90 11.94 7.53
CA ALA A 50 15.90 12.72 6.80
C ALA A 50 15.72 12.57 5.29
N ASN A 51 15.50 11.34 4.80
CA ASN A 51 15.28 11.06 3.39
C ASN A 51 13.98 11.71 2.91
N ALA A 52 12.87 11.56 3.64
CA ALA A 52 11.58 12.13 3.29
C ALA A 52 11.61 13.66 3.26
N ALA A 53 12.22 14.31 4.28
CA ALA A 53 12.35 15.75 4.32
C ALA A 53 13.18 16.30 3.15
N ASN A 54 14.34 15.69 2.88
CA ASN A 54 15.24 16.14 1.81
C ASN A 54 14.63 15.92 0.42
N ALA A 55 13.99 14.77 0.17
CA ALA A 55 13.31 14.50 -1.10
C ALA A 55 12.15 15.47 -1.33
N ASN A 56 11.31 15.71 -0.31
CA ASN A 56 10.21 16.66 -0.37
C ASN A 56 10.68 18.10 -0.63
N ALA A 57 11.75 18.55 0.04
CA ALA A 57 12.33 19.88 -0.16
C ALA A 57 12.82 20.11 -1.60
N LEU A 58 13.21 19.04 -2.29
CA LEU A 58 13.65 19.06 -3.68
C LEU A 58 12.54 18.77 -4.67
N ASN A 59 11.30 18.58 -4.21
CA ASN A 59 10.16 18.18 -5.03
C ASN A 59 10.38 16.85 -5.77
N ILE A 60 11.11 15.90 -5.18
CA ILE A 60 11.18 14.52 -5.63
C ILE A 60 9.94 13.82 -5.06
N PRO A 61 9.05 13.26 -5.91
CA PRO A 61 7.89 12.51 -5.43
C PRO A 61 8.33 11.29 -4.62
N ILE A 62 7.70 11.06 -3.48
CA ILE A 62 8.01 9.89 -2.65
C ILE A 62 6.78 9.06 -2.34
N GLY A 63 7.00 7.76 -2.20
CA GLY A 63 6.17 6.79 -1.52
C GLY A 63 6.89 6.24 -0.30
N ALA A 64 6.30 5.22 0.31
CA ALA A 64 6.90 4.56 1.46
C ALA A 64 6.69 3.05 1.42
N TYR A 65 7.49 2.28 2.16
CA TYR A 65 7.21 0.89 2.43
C TYR A 65 7.42 0.54 3.91
N TRP A 66 6.75 -0.49 4.34
CA TRP A 66 6.82 -1.06 5.67
C TRP A 66 7.11 -2.55 5.58
N LEU A 67 8.23 -3.00 6.15
CA LEU A 67 8.56 -4.42 6.21
C LEU A 67 7.79 -5.07 7.37
N SER A 68 6.83 -5.91 7.01
CA SER A 68 5.91 -6.51 7.96
C SER A 68 6.40 -7.86 8.47
N GLN A 69 6.26 -8.03 9.76
CA GLN A 69 6.39 -9.31 10.46
C GLN A 69 5.17 -9.59 11.35
N ALA A 70 4.00 -9.10 10.94
CA ALA A 70 2.75 -9.30 11.64
C ALA A 70 2.31 -10.77 11.63
N LEU A 71 1.96 -11.32 12.81
CA LEU A 71 1.47 -12.69 12.96
C LEU A 71 -0.03 -12.81 12.71
N ASN A 72 -0.76 -11.71 12.87
CA ASN A 72 -2.22 -11.64 12.76
C ASN A 72 -2.68 -10.25 12.33
N GLU A 73 -3.99 -10.12 12.06
CA GLU A 73 -4.60 -8.89 11.56
C GLU A 73 -4.46 -7.72 12.55
N ARG A 74 -4.54 -7.97 13.87
CA ARG A 74 -4.36 -6.93 14.89
C ARG A 74 -2.96 -6.31 14.82
N GLU A 75 -1.94 -7.15 14.65
CA GLU A 75 -0.58 -6.65 14.50
C GLU A 75 -0.39 -5.87 13.19
N ALA A 76 -1.05 -6.27 12.10
CA ALA A 76 -1.05 -5.52 10.86
C ALA A 76 -1.69 -4.11 11.03
N GLU A 77 -2.77 -4.01 11.80
CA GLU A 77 -3.37 -2.71 12.17
C GLU A 77 -2.44 -1.86 13.02
N GLU A 78 -1.73 -2.46 13.99
CA GLU A 78 -0.73 -1.78 14.82
C GLU A 78 0.41 -1.21 13.95
N GLU A 79 0.89 -1.98 12.96
CA GLU A 79 1.91 -1.53 12.00
C GLU A 79 1.44 -0.29 11.24
N VAL A 80 0.22 -0.31 10.70
CA VAL A 80 -0.33 0.83 9.97
C VAL A 80 -0.54 2.03 10.88
N ALA A 81 -1.04 1.84 12.11
CA ALA A 81 -1.22 2.91 13.06
C ALA A 81 0.10 3.62 13.40
N TYR A 82 1.20 2.87 13.47
CA TYR A 82 2.54 3.42 13.67
C TYR A 82 3.05 4.12 12.38
N LEU A 83 2.94 3.44 11.24
CA LEU A 83 3.35 3.94 9.93
C LEU A 83 2.69 5.29 9.59
N VAL A 84 1.37 5.40 9.74
CA VAL A 84 0.63 6.63 9.44
C VAL A 84 1.14 7.82 10.26
N LYS A 85 1.51 7.62 11.54
CA LYS A 85 2.13 8.67 12.35
C LYS A 85 3.46 9.14 11.76
N LEU A 86 4.27 8.23 11.19
CA LEU A 86 5.53 8.57 10.55
C LEU A 86 5.32 9.35 9.25
N LEU A 87 4.31 8.97 8.45
CA LEU A 87 4.05 9.56 7.13
C LEU A 87 3.45 10.96 7.22
N LYS A 88 2.65 11.24 8.26
CA LYS A 88 1.83 12.46 8.40
C LYS A 88 2.59 13.79 8.16
N PRO A 89 3.87 13.95 8.55
CA PRO A 89 4.61 15.20 8.32
C PRO A 89 5.04 15.42 6.86
N PHE A 90 4.91 14.43 5.98
CA PHE A 90 5.51 14.44 4.65
C PHE A 90 4.46 14.36 3.54
N ARG A 91 4.82 14.90 2.37
CA ARG A 91 4.02 14.75 1.16
C ARG A 91 4.33 13.40 0.52
N ILE A 92 3.41 12.46 0.65
CA ILE A 92 3.49 11.12 0.08
C ILE A 92 2.63 11.10 -1.19
N ALA A 93 3.27 11.12 -2.36
CA ALA A 93 2.62 11.20 -3.66
C ALA A 93 2.58 9.85 -4.40
N TYR A 94 3.43 8.90 -3.98
CA TYR A 94 3.50 7.52 -4.48
C TYR A 94 2.90 6.57 -3.45
N PRO A 95 2.61 5.32 -3.85
CA PRO A 95 1.96 4.38 -2.95
C PRO A 95 2.75 4.08 -1.68
N VAL A 96 2.00 3.63 -0.67
CA VAL A 96 2.51 3.06 0.56
C VAL A 96 2.39 1.55 0.47
N TYR A 97 3.52 0.87 0.43
CA TYR A 97 3.59 -0.56 0.18
C TYR A 97 3.75 -1.35 1.48
N LEU A 98 2.96 -2.41 1.59
CA LEU A 98 3.30 -3.54 2.44
C LEU A 98 4.45 -4.29 1.77
N ASP A 99 5.58 -4.36 2.41
CA ASP A 99 6.71 -5.19 2.02
C ASP A 99 6.57 -6.55 2.71
N SER A 100 6.34 -7.59 1.89
CA SER A 100 6.13 -8.96 2.34
C SER A 100 7.19 -9.87 1.74
N GLU A 101 8.20 -10.17 2.55
CA GLU A 101 9.33 -11.02 2.19
C GLU A 101 9.93 -11.71 3.41
N TYR A 102 10.82 -12.67 3.23
CA TYR A 102 11.59 -13.23 4.33
C TYR A 102 12.58 -12.19 4.87
N CYS A 103 12.58 -12.04 6.19
CA CYS A 103 13.46 -11.07 6.83
C CYS A 103 14.88 -11.60 7.06
N GLU A 104 15.05 -12.90 7.02
CA GLU A 104 16.35 -13.57 7.19
C GLU A 104 16.53 -14.70 6.19
N GLN A 105 17.79 -14.99 5.84
CA GLN A 105 18.14 -15.99 4.81
C GLN A 105 17.55 -17.39 5.05
N ASN A 106 17.22 -17.73 6.31
CA ASN A 106 16.70 -19.03 6.69
C ASN A 106 15.22 -19.01 7.07
N ALA A 107 14.48 -17.98 6.71
CA ALA A 107 13.07 -17.81 7.08
C ALA A 107 12.85 -17.94 8.60
N ASN A 108 13.68 -17.26 9.40
CA ASN A 108 13.65 -17.33 10.88
C ASN A 108 13.00 -16.12 11.53
N GLY A 109 12.56 -15.13 10.74
CA GLY A 109 11.75 -14.04 11.24
C GLY A 109 10.42 -14.56 11.81
N ARG A 110 9.88 -13.86 12.81
CA ARG A 110 8.64 -14.27 13.49
C ARG A 110 7.44 -14.44 12.55
N GLY A 111 7.34 -13.60 11.52
CA GLY A 111 6.30 -13.63 10.49
C GLY A 111 6.63 -14.49 9.27
N ASP A 112 7.84 -15.05 9.19
CA ASP A 112 8.29 -15.76 7.99
C ASP A 112 7.57 -17.12 7.81
N ARG A 113 7.11 -17.74 8.91
CA ARG A 113 6.49 -19.07 8.92
C ARG A 113 4.96 -19.06 9.08
N ILE A 114 4.30 -17.91 9.00
CA ILE A 114 2.84 -17.89 9.01
C ILE A 114 2.30 -18.49 7.71
N SER A 115 1.10 -19.06 7.78
CA SER A 115 0.47 -19.65 6.60
C SER A 115 0.16 -18.59 5.54
N LYS A 116 0.12 -19.00 4.27
CA LYS A 116 -0.33 -18.16 3.15
C LYS A 116 -1.68 -17.49 3.43
N VAL A 117 -2.62 -18.23 4.00
CA VAL A 117 -3.94 -17.71 4.35
C VAL A 117 -3.83 -16.57 5.36
N GLN A 118 -3.04 -16.76 6.42
CA GLN A 118 -2.84 -15.73 7.44
C GLN A 118 -2.09 -14.53 6.88
N ARG A 119 -1.04 -14.75 6.09
CA ARG A 119 -0.29 -13.68 5.42
C ARG A 119 -1.18 -12.83 4.52
N THR A 120 -2.06 -13.48 3.76
CA THR A 120 -3.03 -12.78 2.90
C THR A 120 -4.01 -11.94 3.70
N LYS A 121 -4.54 -12.46 4.82
CA LYS A 121 -5.42 -11.70 5.72
C LYS A 121 -4.70 -10.49 6.33
N ASN A 122 -3.48 -10.67 6.82
CA ASN A 122 -2.66 -9.58 7.34
C ASN A 122 -2.44 -8.50 6.30
N ALA A 123 -2.08 -8.92 5.06
CA ALA A 123 -1.86 -8.00 3.95
C ALA A 123 -3.12 -7.22 3.59
N LEU A 124 -4.26 -7.87 3.43
CA LEU A 124 -5.53 -7.19 3.14
C LEU A 124 -5.92 -6.21 4.25
N THR A 125 -5.68 -6.57 5.51
CA THR A 125 -5.93 -5.71 6.66
C THR A 125 -5.03 -4.48 6.65
N PHE A 126 -3.72 -4.67 6.43
CA PHE A 126 -2.74 -3.59 6.30
C PHE A 126 -3.13 -2.62 5.17
N LEU A 127 -3.35 -3.15 3.97
CA LEU A 127 -3.66 -2.35 2.78
C LEU A 127 -4.97 -1.58 2.92
N LYS A 128 -5.99 -2.19 3.52
CA LYS A 128 -7.26 -1.54 3.84
C LYS A 128 -7.07 -0.38 4.81
N ALA A 129 -6.26 -0.56 5.85
CA ALA A 129 -5.99 0.49 6.84
C ALA A 129 -5.16 1.64 6.24
N VAL A 130 -4.18 1.36 5.38
CA VAL A 130 -3.42 2.36 4.63
C VAL A 130 -4.34 3.18 3.71
N ALA A 131 -5.22 2.51 2.97
CA ALA A 131 -6.20 3.17 2.09
C ALA A 131 -7.20 4.02 2.89
N ALA A 132 -7.66 3.53 4.05
CA ALA A 132 -8.54 4.29 4.94
C ALA A 132 -7.87 5.55 5.52
N ALA A 133 -6.53 5.54 5.66
CA ALA A 133 -5.74 6.69 6.06
C ALA A 133 -5.50 7.71 4.91
N GLY A 134 -6.01 7.45 3.70
CA GLY A 134 -5.96 8.35 2.55
C GLY A 134 -4.75 8.16 1.63
N TYR A 135 -3.97 7.10 1.80
CA TYR A 135 -2.84 6.78 0.94
C TYR A 135 -3.21 5.75 -0.14
N THR A 136 -2.58 5.83 -1.30
CA THR A 136 -2.61 4.71 -2.26
C THR A 136 -1.87 3.53 -1.64
N ALA A 137 -2.54 2.38 -1.52
CA ALA A 137 -1.99 1.20 -0.89
C ALA A 137 -1.53 0.17 -1.93
N GLY A 138 -0.44 -0.53 -1.66
CA GLY A 138 0.10 -1.55 -2.54
C GLY A 138 0.86 -2.66 -1.82
N LEU A 139 0.99 -3.79 -2.50
CA LEU A 139 1.81 -4.92 -2.09
C LEU A 139 3.13 -4.91 -2.86
N TYR A 140 4.25 -5.02 -2.13
CA TYR A 140 5.54 -5.43 -2.67
C TYR A 140 5.83 -6.86 -2.25
N CYS A 141 6.21 -7.69 -3.20
CA CYS A 141 6.78 -9.01 -2.96
C CYS A 141 7.57 -9.52 -4.17
N ALA A 142 8.37 -10.55 -3.97
CA ALA A 142 9.00 -11.28 -5.08
C ALA A 142 7.95 -12.05 -5.90
N GLU A 143 8.25 -12.30 -7.19
CA GLU A 143 7.34 -12.99 -8.11
C GLU A 143 6.84 -14.33 -7.57
N ASN A 144 7.74 -15.15 -7.01
CA ASN A 144 7.37 -16.46 -6.44
C ASN A 144 6.47 -16.33 -5.20
N TRP A 145 6.63 -15.25 -4.42
CA TRP A 145 5.80 -14.99 -3.26
C TRP A 145 4.36 -14.68 -3.62
N PHE A 146 4.14 -14.01 -4.74
CA PHE A 146 2.82 -13.60 -5.21
C PHE A 146 1.82 -14.76 -5.30
N THR A 147 2.31 -15.98 -5.51
CA THR A 147 1.45 -17.17 -5.57
C THR A 147 1.75 -18.18 -4.46
N ALA A 148 3.00 -18.31 -4.01
CA ALA A 148 3.39 -19.31 -3.04
C ALA A 148 3.06 -18.90 -1.59
N GLU A 149 3.45 -17.68 -1.22
CA GLU A 149 3.41 -17.21 0.17
C GLU A 149 2.24 -16.27 0.47
N ILE A 150 1.68 -15.61 -0.55
CA ILE A 150 0.53 -14.72 -0.44
C ILE A 150 -0.43 -14.95 -1.61
N ASP A 151 -1.72 -14.73 -1.41
CA ASP A 151 -2.67 -14.70 -2.51
C ASP A 151 -2.66 -13.31 -3.16
N GLY A 152 -1.70 -13.09 -4.05
CA GLY A 152 -1.53 -11.82 -4.76
C GLY A 152 -2.72 -11.47 -5.67
N GLU A 153 -3.44 -12.49 -6.18
CA GLU A 153 -4.65 -12.28 -6.96
C GLU A 153 -5.78 -11.70 -6.11
N ALA A 154 -5.92 -12.16 -4.86
CA ALA A 154 -6.88 -11.57 -3.93
C ALA A 154 -6.56 -10.10 -3.65
N ILE A 155 -5.27 -9.75 -3.50
CA ILE A 155 -4.81 -8.37 -3.31
C ILE A 155 -5.13 -7.52 -4.56
N ARG A 156 -4.83 -8.02 -5.76
CA ARG A 156 -5.12 -7.36 -7.04
C ARG A 156 -6.62 -7.14 -7.24
N LYS A 157 -7.43 -8.17 -7.01
CA LYS A 157 -8.90 -8.11 -7.09
C LYS A 157 -9.51 -7.12 -6.10
N ALA A 158 -8.85 -6.89 -4.97
CA ALA A 158 -9.23 -5.86 -4.01
C ALA A 158 -8.88 -4.43 -4.46
N GLY A 159 -8.20 -4.27 -5.61
CA GLY A 159 -7.89 -2.97 -6.23
C GLY A 159 -6.61 -2.31 -5.71
N TYR A 160 -5.75 -3.05 -5.03
CA TYR A 160 -4.45 -2.54 -4.56
C TYR A 160 -3.37 -2.64 -5.62
N THR A 161 -2.40 -1.73 -5.61
CA THR A 161 -1.29 -1.72 -6.56
C THR A 161 -0.33 -2.86 -6.27
N ILE A 162 0.29 -3.40 -7.33
CA ILE A 162 1.25 -4.50 -7.22
C ILE A 162 2.63 -4.04 -7.69
N TRP A 163 3.60 -4.16 -6.81
CA TRP A 163 5.00 -3.95 -7.08
C TRP A 163 5.74 -5.29 -6.93
N CYS A 164 6.18 -5.82 -8.05
CA CYS A 164 6.77 -7.15 -8.10
C CYS A 164 8.29 -7.09 -8.28
N ALA A 165 9.03 -7.82 -7.45
CA ALA A 165 10.46 -8.00 -7.60
C ALA A 165 10.77 -9.24 -8.44
N ARG A 166 11.57 -9.06 -9.50
CA ARG A 166 12.10 -10.15 -10.31
C ARG A 166 13.34 -9.72 -11.10
N LEU A 167 14.47 -10.36 -10.85
CA LEU A 167 15.75 -10.00 -11.52
C LEU A 167 15.95 -10.68 -12.87
N ALA A 168 15.33 -11.83 -13.07
CA ALA A 168 15.50 -12.64 -14.27
C ALA A 168 14.55 -12.24 -15.43
N GLY A 169 14.31 -10.92 -15.60
CA GLY A 169 13.42 -10.38 -16.62
C GLY A 169 12.03 -9.99 -16.06
N LYS A 170 11.13 -9.56 -16.93
CA LYS A 170 9.80 -9.05 -16.52
C LYS A 170 8.97 -10.07 -15.73
N PRO A 171 8.20 -9.62 -14.72
CA PRO A 171 7.30 -10.49 -13.98
C PRO A 171 6.27 -11.19 -14.86
N ARG A 172 5.90 -12.42 -14.48
CA ARG A 172 4.93 -13.28 -15.18
C ARG A 172 3.59 -13.38 -14.46
N ILE A 173 3.38 -12.54 -13.46
CA ILE A 173 2.18 -12.56 -12.60
C ILE A 173 0.96 -11.84 -13.21
N GLY A 174 0.98 -11.50 -14.49
CA GLY A 174 -0.06 -10.68 -15.13
C GLY A 174 0.09 -9.20 -14.79
N ASP A 175 -1.03 -8.48 -14.66
CA ASP A 175 -1.03 -7.04 -14.43
C ASP A 175 -0.33 -6.66 -13.13
N HIS A 176 0.63 -5.77 -13.21
CA HIS A 176 1.36 -5.18 -12.10
C HIS A 176 1.70 -3.72 -12.43
N ASP A 177 1.77 -2.87 -11.39
CA ASP A 177 1.98 -1.43 -11.54
C ASP A 177 3.46 -1.06 -11.56
N ALA A 178 4.30 -1.91 -10.96
CA ALA A 178 5.73 -1.69 -10.85
C ALA A 178 6.54 -2.99 -10.81
N TRP A 179 7.76 -2.91 -11.32
CA TRP A 179 8.73 -4.01 -11.39
C TRP A 179 10.09 -3.58 -10.87
N GLN A 180 10.54 -4.15 -9.75
CA GLN A 180 11.91 -4.04 -9.28
C GLN A 180 12.79 -5.04 -10.04
N TYR A 181 13.67 -4.51 -10.88
CA TYR A 181 14.44 -5.30 -11.83
C TYR A 181 15.91 -5.46 -11.46
N THR A 182 16.41 -4.67 -10.51
CA THR A 182 17.79 -4.76 -10.03
C THR A 182 17.94 -4.17 -8.64
N TRP A 183 18.86 -4.71 -7.87
CA TRP A 183 19.35 -4.14 -6.60
C TRP A 183 20.81 -3.62 -6.72
N LYS A 184 21.34 -3.53 -7.95
CA LYS A 184 22.74 -3.15 -8.24
C LYS A 184 22.82 -1.91 -9.13
N ALA A 185 21.82 -1.07 -9.14
CA ALA A 185 21.89 0.18 -9.85
C ALA A 185 22.87 1.16 -9.17
N ARG A 186 23.41 2.10 -9.94
CA ARG A 186 24.22 3.19 -9.44
C ARG A 186 23.54 4.51 -9.75
N VAL A 187 23.26 5.28 -8.70
CA VAL A 187 22.68 6.61 -8.81
C VAL A 187 23.56 7.61 -8.10
N SER A 188 23.99 8.66 -8.80
CA SER A 188 24.80 9.71 -8.18
C SER A 188 24.10 10.29 -6.97
N GLY A 189 24.81 10.38 -5.86
CA GLY A 189 24.28 10.84 -4.58
C GLY A 189 23.88 9.72 -3.63
N ILE A 190 23.86 8.46 -4.06
CA ILE A 190 23.60 7.29 -3.23
C ILE A 190 24.89 6.48 -3.10
N PRO A 191 25.39 6.23 -1.88
CA PRO A 191 26.53 5.34 -1.68
C PRO A 191 26.22 3.88 -2.07
N GLY A 192 27.10 3.29 -2.84
CA GLY A 192 26.99 1.86 -3.19
C GLY A 192 25.84 1.54 -4.16
N ASP A 193 25.37 0.31 -4.09
CA ASP A 193 24.26 -0.21 -4.89
C ASP A 193 22.91 0.30 -4.36
N VAL A 194 21.96 0.44 -5.25
CA VAL A 194 20.58 0.84 -4.92
C VAL A 194 19.58 0.05 -5.77
N ASP A 195 18.44 -0.25 -5.18
CA ASP A 195 17.35 -0.93 -5.82
C ASP A 195 16.68 0.00 -6.82
N MET A 196 16.34 -0.53 -8.00
CA MET A 196 15.69 0.25 -9.04
C MET A 196 14.55 -0.51 -9.68
N SER A 197 13.48 0.24 -9.91
CA SER A 197 12.22 -0.24 -10.44
C SER A 197 11.76 0.56 -11.65
N GLU A 198 11.01 -0.11 -12.52
CA GLU A 198 10.15 0.51 -13.51
C GLU A 198 8.73 0.64 -12.95
N PHE A 199 8.18 1.85 -12.94
CA PHE A 199 6.79 2.11 -12.63
C PHE A 199 6.03 2.46 -13.90
N TYR A 200 4.88 1.83 -14.13
CA TYR A 200 4.10 1.97 -15.36
C TYR A 200 3.00 3.03 -15.25
N ARG A 201 2.84 3.59 -14.04
CA ARG A 201 1.90 4.65 -13.73
C ARG A 201 2.58 5.77 -12.95
N ASP A 202 2.29 7.03 -13.32
CA ASP A 202 2.72 8.20 -12.56
C ASP A 202 1.67 8.55 -11.49
N PHE A 203 1.94 8.17 -10.27
CA PHE A 203 1.04 8.43 -9.14
C PHE A 203 1.06 9.89 -8.71
N ALA A 204 2.10 10.66 -9.03
CA ALA A 204 2.19 12.08 -8.67
C ALA A 204 1.33 12.97 -9.57
N ARG A 205 1.16 12.62 -10.84
CA ARG A 205 0.33 13.38 -11.80
C ARG A 205 -1.16 13.08 -11.66
N GLY A 206 -1.53 11.94 -11.09
CA GLY A 206 -2.92 11.59 -10.82
C GLY A 206 -3.47 12.17 -9.51
N GLY A 207 -2.64 12.84 -8.71
CA GLY A 207 -2.99 13.34 -7.38
C GLY A 207 -3.94 14.54 -7.33
N ALA A 208 -4.25 15.19 -8.47
CA ALA A 208 -5.32 16.22 -8.53
C ALA A 208 -6.70 15.59 -8.83
N ASP A 209 -6.73 14.37 -9.43
CA ASP A 209 -7.98 13.65 -9.76
C ASP A 209 -8.11 12.29 -9.09
N ALA A 210 -7.09 11.85 -8.36
CA ALA A 210 -7.06 10.56 -7.67
C ALA A 210 -6.76 10.72 -6.17
N ALA A 211 -7.51 11.57 -5.48
CA ALA A 211 -8.15 11.08 -4.28
C ALA A 211 -9.17 10.03 -4.78
N THR A 212 -8.68 8.91 -5.32
CA THR A 212 -9.51 7.72 -5.46
C THR A 212 -9.95 7.44 -4.05
N LYS A 213 -11.23 7.82 -3.76
CA LYS A 213 -12.01 7.16 -2.72
C LYS A 213 -11.48 5.74 -2.59
N PRO A 214 -11.27 5.26 -1.36
CA PRO A 214 -11.00 3.85 -1.18
C PRO A 214 -12.04 3.13 -2.03
N THR A 215 -11.60 2.31 -2.98
CA THR A 215 -12.43 1.27 -3.53
C THR A 215 -12.63 0.31 -2.36
N THR A 216 -13.56 0.71 -1.48
CA THR A 216 -14.24 -0.21 -0.59
C THR A 216 -14.56 -1.42 -1.45
N GLY A 217 -14.28 -2.58 -0.94
CA GLY A 217 -14.56 -3.85 -1.61
C GLY A 217 -15.86 -3.79 -2.39
N ALA A 218 -15.87 -4.31 -3.60
CA ALA A 218 -16.84 -4.15 -4.69
C ALA A 218 -18.12 -3.44 -4.23
N ARG A 219 -18.30 -2.18 -4.64
CA ARG A 219 -19.41 -1.32 -4.19
C ARG A 219 -20.68 -2.15 -4.23
N LYS A 220 -21.25 -2.45 -3.08
CA LYS A 220 -22.45 -3.29 -2.99
C LYS A 220 -23.47 -2.76 -3.97
N SER A 221 -24.14 -3.66 -4.67
CA SER A 221 -25.18 -3.25 -5.61
C SER A 221 -26.29 -2.46 -4.90
N LEU A 222 -26.97 -1.59 -5.61
CA LEU A 222 -28.11 -0.86 -5.04
C LEU A 222 -29.17 -1.81 -4.47
N ASP A 223 -29.30 -3.03 -5.02
CA ASP A 223 -30.20 -4.05 -4.51
C ASP A 223 -29.75 -4.57 -3.14
N THR A 224 -28.43 -4.82 -2.97
CA THR A 224 -27.85 -5.22 -1.68
C THR A 224 -28.02 -4.12 -0.63
N ILE A 225 -27.78 -2.87 -0.99
CA ILE A 225 -27.95 -1.73 -0.05
C ILE A 225 -29.41 -1.53 0.31
N ALA A 226 -30.32 -1.70 -0.65
CA ALA A 226 -31.77 -1.61 -0.38
C ALA A 226 -32.23 -2.70 0.60
N ALA A 227 -31.74 -3.94 0.46
CA ALA A 227 -32.00 -5.01 1.42
C ALA A 227 -31.43 -4.71 2.81
N GLU A 228 -30.24 -4.14 2.90
CA GLU A 228 -29.62 -3.72 4.17
C GLU A 228 -30.38 -2.56 4.82
N VAL A 229 -30.97 -1.66 4.04
CA VAL A 229 -31.85 -0.57 4.53
C VAL A 229 -33.11 -1.18 5.14
N LEU A 230 -33.71 -2.16 4.49
CA LEU A 230 -34.89 -2.87 5.03
C LEU A 230 -34.54 -3.65 6.31
N ALA A 231 -33.34 -4.19 6.41
CA ALA A 231 -32.81 -4.84 7.60
C ALA A 231 -32.39 -3.86 8.73
N GLY A 232 -32.63 -2.54 8.57
CA GLY A 232 -32.34 -1.53 9.58
C GLY A 232 -30.87 -1.13 9.74
N LYS A 233 -29.96 -1.61 8.89
CA LYS A 233 -28.51 -1.40 9.02
C LYS A 233 -28.04 0.03 8.72
N TRP A 234 -28.88 0.87 8.17
CA TRP A 234 -28.56 2.23 7.71
C TRP A 234 -29.30 3.34 8.47
N GLY A 235 -29.84 3.05 9.66
CA GLY A 235 -30.62 4.01 10.43
C GLY A 235 -31.91 4.46 9.72
N ASN A 236 -32.50 5.58 10.16
CA ASN A 236 -33.75 6.13 9.64
C ASN A 236 -33.64 7.61 9.27
N GLY A 237 -34.52 8.09 8.38
CA GLY A 237 -34.67 9.52 8.08
C GLY A 237 -33.37 10.22 7.69
N ALA A 238 -33.04 11.30 8.38
CA ALA A 238 -31.86 12.11 8.11
C ALA A 238 -30.54 11.36 8.32
N ASP A 239 -30.48 10.47 9.32
CA ASP A 239 -29.28 9.68 9.63
C ASP A 239 -28.98 8.70 8.51
N ARG A 240 -30.01 8.04 7.95
CA ARG A 240 -29.87 7.17 6.77
C ARG A 240 -29.30 7.95 5.58
N LYS A 241 -29.84 9.14 5.32
CA LYS A 241 -29.38 9.99 4.22
C LYS A 241 -27.90 10.35 4.40
N LYS A 242 -27.50 10.71 5.62
CA LYS A 242 -26.11 11.04 5.97
C LYS A 242 -25.17 9.84 5.83
N GLN A 243 -25.57 8.68 6.34
CA GLN A 243 -24.76 7.45 6.28
C GLN A 243 -24.58 6.95 4.84
N LEU A 244 -25.66 6.94 4.03
CA LEU A 244 -25.60 6.54 2.62
C LEU A 244 -24.73 7.48 1.82
N ALA A 245 -24.84 8.79 2.03
CA ALA A 245 -24.00 9.80 1.37
C ALA A 245 -22.52 9.63 1.78
N ALA A 246 -22.23 9.42 3.06
CA ALA A 246 -20.87 9.15 3.55
C ALA A 246 -20.26 7.88 2.94
N ALA A 247 -21.10 6.85 2.69
CA ALA A 247 -20.70 5.62 1.99
C ALA A 247 -20.69 5.75 0.45
N GLY A 248 -20.98 6.96 -0.07
CA GLY A 248 -20.94 7.28 -1.50
C GLY A 248 -22.15 6.82 -2.30
N TYR A 249 -23.26 6.43 -1.64
CA TYR A 249 -24.49 6.05 -2.33
C TYR A 249 -25.44 7.26 -2.50
N ASP A 250 -26.08 7.32 -3.67
CA ASP A 250 -27.17 8.27 -3.90
C ASP A 250 -28.40 7.82 -3.13
N TYR A 251 -28.86 8.66 -2.20
CA TYR A 251 -30.01 8.36 -1.35
C TYR A 251 -31.30 8.12 -2.16
N ALA A 252 -31.54 8.90 -3.23
CA ALA A 252 -32.74 8.76 -4.03
C ALA A 252 -32.78 7.46 -4.81
N ALA A 253 -31.61 7.07 -5.37
CA ALA A 253 -31.47 5.80 -6.07
C ALA A 253 -31.68 4.60 -5.13
N VAL A 254 -31.12 4.62 -3.91
CA VAL A 254 -31.32 3.59 -2.90
C VAL A 254 -32.79 3.54 -2.47
N GLN A 255 -33.41 4.69 -2.18
CA GLN A 255 -34.80 4.76 -1.73
C GLN A 255 -35.77 4.25 -2.82
N LYS A 256 -35.49 4.52 -4.10
CA LYS A 256 -36.27 3.97 -5.22
C LYS A 256 -36.25 2.44 -5.22
N LYS A 257 -35.08 1.82 -4.96
CA LYS A 257 -34.95 0.36 -4.84
C LYS A 257 -35.64 -0.20 -3.60
N VAL A 258 -35.51 0.45 -2.45
CA VAL A 258 -36.23 0.10 -1.21
C VAL A 258 -37.73 0.06 -1.46
N ASN A 259 -38.29 1.12 -2.06
CA ASN A 259 -39.70 1.22 -2.37
C ASN A 259 -40.18 0.12 -3.34
N ALA A 260 -39.33 -0.28 -4.30
CA ALA A 260 -39.63 -1.37 -5.22
C ALA A 260 -39.67 -2.74 -4.54
N LEU A 261 -38.84 -2.95 -3.50
CA LEU A 261 -38.82 -4.19 -2.70
C LEU A 261 -40.02 -4.30 -1.74
N ILE A 262 -40.51 -3.18 -1.21
CA ILE A 262 -41.69 -3.16 -0.30
C ILE A 262 -43.01 -3.42 -1.07
N ARG A 263 -43.05 -3.10 -2.36
CA ARG A 263 -44.26 -3.23 -3.20
C ARG A 263 -44.44 -4.62 -3.82
N ARG A 264 -43.52 -5.54 -3.57
CA ARG A 264 -43.60 -6.96 -3.98
C ARG A 264 -44.13 -7.81 -2.84
#